data_207a1ac024a46c6c17f999f6dbb48128
#
_entry.id   207a1ac024a46c6c17f999f6dbb48128
#
_cell.length_a   1.000
_cell.length_b   1.000
_cell.length_c   1.000
_cell.angle_alpha   90.00
_cell.angle_beta   90.00
_cell.angle_gamma   90.00
#
_symmetry.space_group_name_H-M   'P 1'
#
loop_
_entity.id
_entity.type
_entity.pdbx_description
1 polymer ?
#
loop_
_entity_poly.entity_id
_entity_poly.type
_entity_poly.pdbx_seq_one_letter_code
_entity_poly.pdbx_strand_id
1 'polypeptide(L)'
;IQDVMKRKTVVKALCLHIAHDCNLACKYCFAEEGEYHGRRAMMSYEVGKKALDFLIANSGSRRNLEVDFFGGEPLMNWQVVKDLVAYGREQEKIHDKHFRFTVTTNGVLLNDEIREFINKEMDNVVLSLDGRREVNDRMRPFRNGKGSYDLIVPKFQKLAESRNQQKYYVRGTFTRQNLDFSEDVRHFVDLGFQQMSIEPVVGDDTDPYAIREEDLPQIFEEYDKLAKYMIQREKEGNGFNFFHFMIDLEGGPCLAKRLSGCGSGTEYLAVTP
;
A
#
# COMPACT_ATOMS: atom_id res chain seq x y z
N ILE A 1 -2.80 7.19 -31.62
CA ILE A 1 -3.36 5.92 -31.09
C ILE A 1 -2.55 4.74 -31.66
N GLN A 2 -2.34 4.63 -32.97
CA GLN A 2 -1.58 3.51 -33.57
C GLN A 2 -0.14 3.39 -33.04
N ASP A 3 0.55 4.50 -32.72
CA ASP A 3 1.90 4.48 -32.19
C ASP A 3 1.94 4.03 -30.70
N VAL A 4 0.88 4.31 -29.95
CA VAL A 4 0.74 3.83 -28.56
C VAL A 4 0.51 2.32 -28.53
N MET A 5 -0.30 1.80 -29.46
CA MET A 5 -0.59 0.37 -29.60
C MET A 5 0.63 -0.46 -30.08
N LYS A 6 1.62 0.18 -30.70
CA LYS A 6 2.85 -0.48 -31.20
C LYS A 6 4.00 -0.46 -30.18
N ARG A 7 3.85 0.23 -29.03
CA ARG A 7 4.90 0.27 -28.02
C ARG A 7 5.09 -1.14 -27.43
N LYS A 8 6.32 -1.62 -27.42
CA LYS A 8 6.65 -2.86 -26.70
C LYS A 8 6.33 -2.65 -25.22
N THR A 9 5.54 -3.53 -24.68
CA THR A 9 5.30 -3.61 -23.23
C THR A 9 6.61 -3.96 -22.53
N VAL A 10 7.01 -3.17 -21.54
CA VAL A 10 8.17 -3.44 -20.69
C VAL A 10 7.69 -3.60 -19.26
N VAL A 11 8.29 -4.54 -18.53
CA VAL A 11 8.00 -4.69 -17.11
C VAL A 11 8.63 -3.52 -16.36
N LYS A 12 7.82 -2.82 -15.57
CA LYS A 12 8.25 -1.63 -14.81
C LYS A 12 8.24 -1.84 -13.31
N ALA A 13 7.47 -2.81 -12.85
CA ALA A 13 7.25 -3.03 -11.42
C ALA A 13 6.98 -4.49 -11.10
N LEU A 14 7.37 -4.90 -9.90
CA LEU A 14 7.02 -6.18 -9.29
C LEU A 14 6.40 -5.98 -7.92
N CYS A 15 5.35 -6.76 -7.63
CA CYS A 15 4.85 -7.00 -6.30
C CYS A 15 5.40 -8.34 -5.80
N LEU A 16 6.33 -8.30 -4.87
CA LEU A 16 6.91 -9.50 -4.28
C LEU A 16 6.10 -9.89 -3.04
N HIS A 17 5.39 -11.00 -3.11
CA HIS A 17 4.72 -11.58 -1.95
C HIS A 17 5.77 -12.26 -1.06
N ILE A 18 6.39 -11.47 -0.20
CA ILE A 18 7.49 -11.91 0.67
C ILE A 18 7.03 -12.97 1.68
N ALA A 19 5.77 -12.90 2.09
CA ALA A 19 5.18 -13.86 3.00
C ALA A 19 3.75 -14.21 2.57
N HIS A 20 3.46 -15.48 2.40
CA HIS A 20 2.10 -16.04 2.40
C HIS A 20 1.75 -16.50 3.82
N ASP A 21 1.83 -15.59 4.77
CA ASP A 21 1.39 -15.70 6.17
C ASP A 21 1.23 -14.30 6.76
N CYS A 22 0.38 -14.15 7.77
CA CYS A 22 0.14 -12.90 8.45
C CYS A 22 -0.07 -13.12 9.96
N ASN A 23 0.33 -12.16 10.76
CA ASN A 23 0.15 -12.15 12.21
C ASN A 23 -1.16 -11.45 12.65
N LEU A 24 -1.97 -10.94 11.70
CA LEU A 24 -3.34 -10.46 11.91
C LEU A 24 -4.35 -11.35 11.19
N ALA A 25 -5.63 -11.21 11.54
CA ALA A 25 -6.77 -11.89 10.94
C ALA A 25 -7.81 -10.86 10.48
N CYS A 26 -7.43 -10.03 9.50
CA CYS A 26 -8.31 -8.98 8.98
C CYS A 26 -9.53 -9.61 8.30
N LYS A 27 -10.74 -9.15 8.66
CA LYS A 27 -12.00 -9.78 8.22
C LYS A 27 -12.27 -9.66 6.73
N TYR A 28 -11.78 -8.60 6.09
CA TYR A 28 -11.91 -8.36 4.66
C TYR A 28 -10.67 -8.80 3.86
N CYS A 29 -9.78 -9.62 4.45
CA CYS A 29 -8.53 -9.97 3.81
C CYS A 29 -8.75 -10.81 2.56
N PHE A 30 -8.53 -10.26 1.39
CA PHE A 30 -8.61 -10.98 0.12
C PHE A 30 -7.56 -12.10 -0.01
N ALA A 31 -6.53 -12.08 0.85
CA ALA A 31 -5.46 -13.07 0.90
C ALA A 31 -5.70 -14.15 1.98
N GLU A 32 -6.91 -14.26 2.56
CA GLU A 32 -7.25 -15.27 3.58
C GLU A 32 -6.17 -15.39 4.68
N GLU A 33 -6.00 -14.36 5.48
CA GLU A 33 -4.94 -14.26 6.49
C GLU A 33 -3.50 -14.40 5.91
N GLY A 34 -3.36 -14.10 4.63
CA GLY A 34 -2.08 -14.12 3.91
C GLY A 34 -1.79 -15.40 3.13
N GLU A 35 -2.68 -16.39 3.16
CA GLU A 35 -2.46 -17.71 2.50
C GLU A 35 -2.74 -17.69 0.98
N TYR A 36 -3.47 -16.71 0.47
CA TYR A 36 -3.80 -16.52 -0.95
C TYR A 36 -4.42 -17.77 -1.58
N HIS A 37 -5.42 -18.39 -0.90
CA HIS A 37 -6.10 -19.64 -1.32
C HIS A 37 -5.13 -20.82 -1.49
N GLY A 38 -3.95 -20.77 -0.88
CA GLY A 38 -2.92 -21.78 -1.00
C GLY A 38 -2.41 -22.29 0.35
N ARG A 39 -1.12 -22.33 0.48
CA ARG A 39 -0.45 -22.73 1.72
C ARG A 39 0.39 -21.59 2.27
N ARG A 40 0.62 -21.57 3.57
CA ARG A 40 1.60 -20.68 4.19
C ARG A 40 2.99 -20.98 3.64
N ALA A 41 3.66 -19.94 3.20
CA ALA A 41 5.00 -20.01 2.64
C ALA A 41 5.72 -18.67 2.85
N MET A 42 7.05 -18.74 2.93
CA MET A 42 7.91 -17.57 2.94
C MET A 42 8.73 -17.57 1.66
N MET A 43 8.83 -16.42 0.99
CA MET A 43 9.66 -16.29 -0.20
C MET A 43 11.12 -16.54 0.17
N SER A 44 11.79 -17.41 -0.59
CA SER A 44 13.22 -17.59 -0.44
C SER A 44 13.99 -16.44 -1.11
N TYR A 45 15.21 -16.17 -0.64
CA TYR A 45 16.10 -15.20 -1.28
C TYR A 45 16.29 -15.52 -2.78
N GLU A 46 16.45 -16.80 -3.14
CA GLU A 46 16.67 -17.22 -4.51
C GLU A 46 15.49 -16.89 -5.45
N VAL A 47 14.25 -17.03 -4.97
CA VAL A 47 13.05 -16.65 -5.73
C VAL A 47 13.02 -15.14 -5.93
N GLY A 48 13.20 -14.35 -4.86
CA GLY A 48 13.22 -12.90 -4.94
C GLY A 48 14.35 -12.36 -5.82
N LYS A 49 15.55 -12.96 -5.72
CA LYS A 49 16.70 -12.62 -6.58
C LYS A 49 16.36 -12.84 -8.06
N LYS A 50 15.81 -14.00 -8.41
CA LYS A 50 15.38 -14.30 -9.80
C LYS A 50 14.31 -13.32 -10.28
N ALA A 51 13.42 -12.88 -9.40
CA ALA A 51 12.41 -11.88 -9.73
C ALA A 51 13.06 -10.52 -10.08
N LEU A 52 14.05 -10.07 -9.31
CA LEU A 52 14.78 -8.84 -9.62
C LEU A 52 15.58 -8.96 -10.93
N ASP A 53 16.24 -10.10 -11.17
CA ASP A 53 16.94 -10.39 -12.42
C ASP A 53 15.97 -10.34 -13.62
N PHE A 54 14.78 -10.93 -13.46
CA PHE A 54 13.71 -10.88 -14.46
C PHE A 54 13.26 -9.44 -14.75
N LEU A 55 13.05 -8.63 -13.69
CA LEU A 55 12.65 -7.23 -13.83
C LEU A 55 13.69 -6.44 -14.63
N ILE A 56 14.97 -6.59 -14.30
CA ILE A 56 16.06 -5.94 -15.03
C ILE A 56 16.04 -6.36 -16.50
N ALA A 57 15.99 -7.66 -16.79
CA ALA A 57 16.05 -8.20 -18.14
C ALA A 57 14.87 -7.77 -19.01
N ASN A 58 13.68 -7.54 -18.42
CA ASN A 58 12.44 -7.22 -19.14
C ASN A 58 12.04 -5.73 -19.07
N SER A 59 12.87 -4.88 -18.47
CA SER A 59 12.57 -3.44 -18.32
C SER A 59 13.05 -2.58 -19.50
N GLY A 60 13.74 -3.15 -20.47
CA GLY A 60 14.29 -2.42 -21.61
C GLY A 60 15.17 -1.24 -21.19
N SER A 61 14.97 -0.09 -21.80
CA SER A 61 15.70 1.14 -21.47
C SER A 61 15.17 1.89 -20.23
N ARG A 62 14.13 1.36 -19.56
CA ARG A 62 13.57 2.01 -18.37
C ARG A 62 14.57 1.94 -17.22
N ARG A 63 14.95 3.09 -16.68
CA ARG A 63 15.91 3.19 -15.57
C ARG A 63 15.25 2.97 -14.23
N ASN A 64 14.12 3.64 -13.94
CA ASN A 64 13.43 3.55 -12.66
C ASN A 64 12.50 2.33 -12.64
N LEU A 65 12.74 1.42 -11.70
CA LEU A 65 12.01 0.18 -11.50
C LEU A 65 11.38 0.17 -10.10
N GLU A 66 10.11 -0.23 -10.00
CA GLU A 66 9.38 -0.28 -8.74
C GLU A 66 9.40 -1.73 -8.21
N VAL A 67 9.62 -1.89 -6.92
CA VAL A 67 9.52 -3.17 -6.22
C VAL A 67 8.75 -2.98 -4.92
N ASP A 68 7.58 -3.60 -4.85
CA ASP A 68 6.71 -3.56 -3.69
C ASP A 68 6.85 -4.85 -2.89
N PHE A 69 7.37 -4.77 -1.66
CA PHE A 69 7.35 -5.86 -0.70
C PHE A 69 5.97 -5.93 -0.05
N PHE A 70 5.26 -7.00 -0.36
CA PHE A 70 3.86 -7.20 -0.03
C PHE A 70 3.62 -8.65 0.44
N GLY A 71 2.34 -9.06 0.46
CA GLY A 71 1.92 -10.42 0.81
C GLY A 71 0.95 -10.41 1.99
N GLY A 72 1.08 -11.34 2.90
CA GLY A 72 0.40 -11.30 4.18
C GLY A 72 0.99 -10.20 5.07
N GLU A 73 2.13 -10.48 5.72
CA GLU A 73 2.91 -9.45 6.42
C GLU A 73 4.40 -9.58 6.08
N PRO A 74 4.96 -8.66 5.28
CA PRO A 74 6.36 -8.73 4.83
C PRO A 74 7.38 -8.71 5.96
N LEU A 75 7.09 -8.04 7.08
CA LEU A 75 8.02 -7.99 8.22
C LEU A 75 8.23 -9.36 8.90
N MET A 76 7.38 -10.36 8.62
CA MET A 76 7.59 -11.74 9.07
C MET A 76 8.78 -12.41 8.36
N ASN A 77 9.18 -11.91 7.20
CA ASN A 77 10.32 -12.42 6.41
C ASN A 77 11.35 -11.31 6.17
N TRP A 78 11.61 -10.51 7.19
CA TRP A 78 12.36 -9.26 7.08
C TRP A 78 13.81 -9.45 6.61
N GLN A 79 14.45 -10.57 6.96
CA GLN A 79 15.81 -10.81 6.51
C GLN A 79 15.90 -10.91 4.99
N VAL A 80 14.94 -11.60 4.36
CA VAL A 80 14.90 -11.70 2.89
C VAL A 80 14.64 -10.35 2.25
N VAL A 81 13.81 -9.48 2.84
CA VAL A 81 13.64 -8.10 2.36
C VAL A 81 14.97 -7.34 2.37
N LYS A 82 15.71 -7.40 3.48
CA LYS A 82 17.03 -6.74 3.59
C LYS A 82 18.03 -7.26 2.53
N ASP A 83 18.08 -8.57 2.36
CA ASP A 83 18.99 -9.21 1.41
C ASP A 83 18.65 -8.85 -0.04
N LEU A 84 17.37 -8.78 -0.39
CA LEU A 84 16.91 -8.38 -1.72
C LEU A 84 17.17 -6.90 -2.00
N VAL A 85 16.99 -6.03 -1.01
CA VAL A 85 17.36 -4.61 -1.14
C VAL A 85 18.86 -4.47 -1.39
N ALA A 86 19.70 -5.15 -0.61
CA ALA A 86 21.14 -5.13 -0.79
C ALA A 86 21.53 -5.62 -2.20
N TYR A 87 20.95 -6.74 -2.64
CA TYR A 87 21.16 -7.25 -3.99
C TYR A 87 20.72 -6.25 -5.07
N GLY A 88 19.54 -5.64 -4.93
CA GLY A 88 19.07 -4.61 -5.85
C GLY A 88 20.04 -3.43 -5.97
N ARG A 89 20.54 -2.92 -4.84
CA ARG A 89 21.55 -1.83 -4.81
C ARG A 89 22.87 -2.18 -5.51
N GLU A 90 23.27 -3.46 -5.46
CA GLU A 90 24.44 -3.94 -6.24
C GLU A 90 24.12 -3.97 -7.74
N GLN A 91 22.94 -4.46 -8.13
CA GLN A 91 22.54 -4.56 -9.52
C GLN A 91 22.32 -3.18 -10.18
N GLU A 92 21.92 -2.15 -9.44
CA GLU A 92 21.83 -0.77 -9.93
C GLU A 92 23.13 -0.29 -10.57
N LYS A 93 24.25 -0.63 -9.95
CA LYS A 93 25.59 -0.23 -10.40
C LYS A 93 26.01 -0.91 -11.70
N ILE A 94 25.52 -2.13 -11.94
CA ILE A 94 25.89 -2.96 -13.07
C ILE A 94 25.03 -2.65 -14.30
N HIS A 95 23.75 -2.37 -14.10
CA HIS A 95 22.73 -2.32 -15.16
C HIS A 95 22.18 -0.93 -15.47
N ASP A 96 22.73 0.14 -14.88
CA ASP A 96 22.18 1.52 -14.96
C ASP A 96 20.67 1.56 -14.67
N LYS A 97 20.29 0.88 -13.58
CA LYS A 97 18.91 0.87 -13.06
C LYS A 97 18.86 1.61 -11.73
N HIS A 98 17.65 1.98 -11.33
CA HIS A 98 17.36 2.55 -10.02
C HIS A 98 16.09 1.91 -9.48
N PHE A 99 16.23 1.15 -8.40
CA PHE A 99 15.10 0.50 -7.73
C PHE A 99 14.47 1.44 -6.71
N ARG A 100 13.18 1.61 -6.82
CA ARG A 100 12.34 2.28 -5.84
C ARG A 100 11.60 1.22 -5.05
N PHE A 101 12.07 0.99 -3.82
CA PHE A 101 11.50 -0.01 -2.93
C PHE A 101 10.36 0.59 -2.11
N THR A 102 9.25 -0.15 -2.04
CA THR A 102 8.12 0.12 -1.17
C THR A 102 7.86 -1.09 -0.29
N VAL A 103 7.43 -0.88 0.94
CA VAL A 103 6.95 -1.94 1.82
C VAL A 103 5.56 -1.58 2.36
N THR A 104 4.63 -2.53 2.30
CA THR A 104 3.31 -2.42 2.93
C THR A 104 3.29 -3.28 4.18
N THR A 105 2.96 -2.69 5.34
CA THR A 105 2.98 -3.41 6.60
C THR A 105 1.78 -3.08 7.48
N ASN A 106 1.34 -4.06 8.27
CA ASN A 106 0.38 -3.88 9.34
C ASN A 106 1.00 -3.29 10.64
N GLY A 107 2.33 -3.12 10.67
CA GLY A 107 3.06 -2.46 11.74
C GLY A 107 3.27 -3.25 13.03
N VAL A 108 2.69 -4.43 13.18
CA VAL A 108 2.80 -5.21 14.42
C VAL A 108 4.27 -5.49 14.79
N LEU A 109 5.07 -5.87 13.79
CA LEU A 109 6.51 -6.19 13.96
C LEU A 109 7.42 -4.98 13.81
N LEU A 110 6.90 -3.81 13.45
CA LEU A 110 7.70 -2.60 13.29
C LEU A 110 8.37 -2.23 14.63
N ASN A 111 9.71 -2.08 14.58
CA ASN A 111 10.55 -1.66 15.69
C ASN A 111 11.54 -0.58 15.22
N ASP A 112 12.42 -0.13 16.09
CA ASP A 112 13.36 0.95 15.77
C ASP A 112 14.38 0.54 14.69
N GLU A 113 14.93 -0.68 14.73
CA GLU A 113 15.85 -1.19 13.71
C GLU A 113 15.19 -1.23 12.31
N ILE A 114 13.97 -1.78 12.24
CA ILE A 114 13.21 -1.84 10.99
C ILE A 114 12.88 -0.43 10.49
N ARG A 115 12.49 0.48 11.36
CA ARG A 115 12.20 1.88 11.02
C ARG A 115 13.43 2.58 10.42
N GLU A 116 14.60 2.42 11.02
CA GLU A 116 15.85 2.99 10.53
C GLU A 116 16.21 2.45 9.14
N PHE A 117 16.06 1.14 8.93
CA PHE A 117 16.27 0.54 7.62
C PHE A 117 15.25 1.07 6.58
N ILE A 118 13.97 1.15 6.92
CA ILE A 118 12.92 1.72 6.06
C ILE A 118 13.27 3.15 5.68
N ASN A 119 13.68 3.98 6.64
CA ASN A 119 14.04 5.37 6.38
C ASN A 119 15.24 5.51 5.43
N LYS A 120 16.17 4.59 5.49
CA LYS A 120 17.38 4.61 4.68
C LYS A 120 17.15 4.07 3.26
N GLU A 121 16.43 2.97 3.13
CA GLU A 121 16.42 2.16 1.92
C GLU A 121 15.10 2.21 1.14
N MET A 122 13.95 2.52 1.80
CA MET A 122 12.65 2.50 1.16
C MET A 122 12.25 3.88 0.65
N ASP A 123 11.88 3.95 -0.61
CA ASP A 123 11.35 5.18 -1.22
C ASP A 123 9.97 5.53 -0.70
N ASN A 124 9.19 4.53 -0.35
CA ASN A 124 7.86 4.70 0.22
C ASN A 124 7.55 3.60 1.23
N VAL A 125 6.60 3.86 2.12
CA VAL A 125 6.06 2.86 3.04
C VAL A 125 4.55 3.05 3.18
N VAL A 126 3.81 1.95 3.12
CA VAL A 126 2.36 1.92 3.32
C VAL A 126 2.07 1.30 4.68
N LEU A 127 1.38 2.07 5.52
CA LEU A 127 1.04 1.74 6.90
C LEU A 127 -0.45 1.41 6.97
N SER A 128 -0.78 0.15 7.21
CA SER A 128 -2.16 -0.30 7.17
C SER A 128 -2.90 0.01 8.47
N LEU A 129 -3.83 0.96 8.44
CA LEU A 129 -4.68 1.39 9.56
C LEU A 129 -6.04 1.84 8.99
N ASP A 130 -7.15 1.32 9.53
CA ASP A 130 -8.46 1.56 8.93
C ASP A 130 -9.20 2.81 9.45
N GLY A 131 -8.68 3.46 10.49
CA GLY A 131 -9.30 4.66 11.06
C GLY A 131 -9.32 4.67 12.57
N ARG A 132 -10.46 5.08 13.13
CA ARG A 132 -10.73 5.10 14.59
C ARG A 132 -10.49 3.72 15.21
N ARG A 133 -10.17 3.70 16.50
CA ARG A 133 -9.85 2.46 17.25
C ARG A 133 -10.87 1.35 17.01
N GLU A 134 -12.15 1.66 17.20
CA GLU A 134 -13.24 0.69 17.07
C GLU A 134 -13.40 0.15 15.64
N VAL A 135 -13.10 0.97 14.63
CA VAL A 135 -13.11 0.56 13.22
C VAL A 135 -11.94 -0.38 12.96
N ASN A 136 -10.72 0.06 13.30
CA ASN A 136 -9.53 -0.74 13.09
C ASN A 136 -9.60 -2.09 13.82
N ASP A 137 -9.93 -2.08 15.11
CA ASP A 137 -9.91 -3.29 15.94
C ASP A 137 -11.01 -4.28 15.57
N ARG A 138 -12.12 -3.79 15.01
CA ARG A 138 -13.19 -4.64 14.47
C ARG A 138 -12.74 -5.40 13.21
N MET A 139 -12.01 -4.71 12.32
CA MET A 139 -11.69 -5.23 10.99
C MET A 139 -10.29 -5.85 10.90
N ARG A 140 -9.34 -5.41 11.75
CA ARG A 140 -7.93 -5.84 11.77
C ARG A 140 -7.50 -6.41 13.13
N PRO A 141 -8.21 -7.40 13.68
CA PRO A 141 -7.84 -8.02 14.95
C PRO A 141 -6.64 -8.96 14.79
N PHE A 142 -5.98 -9.25 15.90
CA PHE A 142 -5.14 -10.43 16.02
C PHE A 142 -5.98 -11.71 15.90
N ARG A 143 -5.33 -12.85 15.61
CA ARG A 143 -5.98 -14.18 15.56
C ARG A 143 -6.70 -14.55 16.85
N ASN A 144 -6.30 -13.99 17.99
CA ASN A 144 -6.98 -14.20 19.31
C ASN A 144 -8.13 -13.21 19.55
N GLY A 145 -8.53 -12.42 18.55
CA GLY A 145 -9.59 -11.44 18.61
C GLY A 145 -9.26 -10.12 19.30
N LYS A 146 -8.04 -9.93 19.83
CA LYS A 146 -7.63 -8.65 20.41
C LYS A 146 -7.41 -7.60 19.33
N GLY A 147 -7.70 -6.34 19.64
CA GLY A 147 -7.44 -5.21 18.75
C GLY A 147 -5.93 -4.96 18.55
N SER A 148 -5.59 -4.43 17.38
CA SER A 148 -4.20 -4.11 17.00
C SER A 148 -3.87 -2.62 17.14
N TYR A 149 -4.86 -1.75 17.25
CA TYR A 149 -4.74 -0.30 17.19
C TYR A 149 -3.71 0.27 18.16
N ASP A 150 -3.82 -0.05 19.45
CA ASP A 150 -2.93 0.49 20.51
C ASP A 150 -1.47 0.13 20.32
N LEU A 151 -1.20 -1.01 19.68
CA LEU A 151 0.14 -1.45 19.40
C LEU A 151 0.75 -0.74 18.20
N ILE A 152 -0.04 -0.52 17.14
CA ILE A 152 0.50 -0.07 15.85
C ILE A 152 0.55 1.45 15.72
N VAL A 153 -0.43 2.19 16.25
CA VAL A 153 -0.53 3.65 16.08
C VAL A 153 0.71 4.39 16.56
N PRO A 154 1.24 4.15 17.78
CA PRO A 154 2.46 4.85 18.22
C PRO A 154 3.68 4.58 17.33
N LYS A 155 3.76 3.37 16.76
CA LYS A 155 4.84 2.99 15.85
C LYS A 155 4.73 3.73 14.51
N PHE A 156 3.50 3.88 14.00
CA PHE A 156 3.22 4.60 12.76
C PHE A 156 3.49 6.09 12.91
N GLN A 157 3.06 6.71 14.02
CA GLN A 157 3.38 8.10 14.32
C GLN A 157 4.90 8.33 14.34
N LYS A 158 5.64 7.49 15.06
CA LYS A 158 7.10 7.58 15.14
C LYS A 158 7.78 7.42 13.77
N LEU A 159 7.26 6.55 12.90
CA LEU A 159 7.76 6.40 11.54
C LEU A 159 7.45 7.62 10.69
N ALA A 160 6.22 8.12 10.69
CA ALA A 160 5.82 9.30 9.94
C ALA A 160 6.64 10.55 10.33
N GLU A 161 6.82 10.77 11.63
CA GLU A 161 7.67 11.84 12.17
C GLU A 161 9.12 11.72 11.71
N SER A 162 9.71 10.51 11.80
CA SER A 162 11.10 10.25 11.40
C SER A 162 11.33 10.43 9.89
N ARG A 163 10.26 10.44 9.09
CA ARG A 163 10.26 10.72 7.64
C ARG A 163 9.87 12.17 7.31
N ASN A 164 9.74 13.05 8.30
CA ASN A 164 9.27 14.43 8.12
C ASN A 164 7.92 14.49 7.37
N GLN A 165 7.01 13.61 7.69
CA GLN A 165 5.68 13.50 7.08
C GLN A 165 5.67 13.29 5.55
N GLN A 166 6.71 12.64 5.01
CA GLN A 166 6.85 12.41 3.56
C GLN A 166 7.17 10.95 3.25
N LYS A 167 6.88 10.54 2.02
CA LYS A 167 7.21 9.20 1.49
C LYS A 167 6.64 8.05 2.33
N TYR A 168 5.43 8.24 2.82
CA TYR A 168 4.61 7.20 3.45
C TYR A 168 3.14 7.46 3.13
N TYR A 169 2.31 6.45 3.33
CA TYR A 169 0.86 6.57 3.38
C TYR A 169 0.32 5.76 4.55
N VAL A 170 -0.57 6.37 5.35
CA VAL A 170 -1.52 5.60 6.15
C VAL A 170 -2.63 5.17 5.21
N ARG A 171 -2.81 3.88 5.03
CA ARG A 171 -3.81 3.32 4.12
C ARG A 171 -4.81 2.48 4.89
N GLY A 172 -6.06 2.92 4.87
CA GLY A 172 -7.20 2.23 5.45
C GLY A 172 -8.12 1.60 4.41
N THR A 173 -9.05 0.81 4.90
CA THR A 173 -10.13 0.25 4.10
C THR A 173 -11.45 0.58 4.80
N PHE A 174 -12.38 1.21 4.08
CA PHE A 174 -13.73 1.39 4.58
C PHE A 174 -14.68 0.32 4.03
N THR A 175 -15.66 -0.01 4.84
CA THR A 175 -16.64 -1.05 4.57
C THR A 175 -18.04 -0.50 4.78
N ARG A 176 -19.09 -1.26 4.45
CA ARG A 176 -20.45 -0.84 4.81
C ARG A 176 -20.67 -0.67 6.32
N GLN A 177 -19.75 -1.14 7.17
CA GLN A 177 -19.81 -0.98 8.64
C GLN A 177 -19.20 0.33 9.15
N ASN A 178 -18.53 1.11 8.30
CA ASN A 178 -17.98 2.44 8.59
C ASN A 178 -18.08 3.34 7.34
N LEU A 179 -19.29 3.49 6.81
CA LEU A 179 -19.55 4.39 5.68
C LEU A 179 -19.24 5.85 6.00
N ASP A 180 -19.18 6.23 7.29
CA ASP A 180 -18.72 7.51 7.80
C ASP A 180 -17.19 7.69 7.77
N PHE A 181 -16.53 7.16 6.76
CA PHE A 181 -15.06 7.10 6.65
C PHE A 181 -14.39 8.49 6.64
N SER A 182 -15.12 9.57 6.37
CA SER A 182 -14.57 10.92 6.54
C SER A 182 -14.17 11.20 7.99
N GLU A 183 -14.83 10.60 8.98
CA GLU A 183 -14.44 10.69 10.39
C GLU A 183 -13.17 9.88 10.67
N ASP A 184 -12.92 8.78 9.95
CA ASP A 184 -11.69 8.02 10.03
C ASP A 184 -10.50 8.82 9.46
N VAL A 185 -10.72 9.57 8.37
CA VAL A 185 -9.71 10.50 7.83
C VAL A 185 -9.43 11.65 8.82
N ARG A 186 -10.46 12.23 9.44
CA ARG A 186 -10.28 13.25 10.50
C ARG A 186 -9.44 12.70 11.64
N HIS A 187 -9.72 11.47 12.05
CA HIS A 187 -8.95 10.80 13.07
C HIS A 187 -7.47 10.63 12.70
N PHE A 188 -7.15 10.32 11.45
CA PHE A 188 -5.76 10.29 10.99
C PHE A 188 -5.08 11.66 11.09
N VAL A 189 -5.80 12.73 10.73
CA VAL A 189 -5.30 14.11 10.88
C VAL A 189 -5.05 14.44 12.36
N ASP A 190 -5.95 14.07 13.24
CA ASP A 190 -5.81 14.29 14.71
C ASP A 190 -4.63 13.51 15.30
N LEU A 191 -4.29 12.35 14.73
CA LEU A 191 -3.09 11.59 15.07
C LEU A 191 -1.79 12.19 14.50
N GLY A 192 -1.88 13.27 13.69
CA GLY A 192 -0.73 13.97 13.11
C GLY A 192 -0.25 13.42 11.77
N PHE A 193 -0.99 12.52 11.13
CA PHE A 193 -0.63 12.03 9.79
C PHE A 193 -0.98 13.07 8.71
N GLN A 194 -0.12 13.20 7.70
CA GLN A 194 -0.29 14.13 6.59
C GLN A 194 -0.43 13.44 5.23
N GLN A 195 -0.17 12.13 5.14
CA GLN A 195 -0.26 11.36 3.90
C GLN A 195 -1.19 10.18 4.14
N MET A 196 -2.34 10.14 3.49
CA MET A 196 -3.35 9.12 3.77
C MET A 196 -4.20 8.74 2.57
N SER A 197 -4.74 7.54 2.65
CA SER A 197 -5.70 6.97 1.71
C SER A 197 -6.67 6.07 2.46
N ILE A 198 -7.95 6.10 2.10
CA ILE A 198 -8.92 5.09 2.55
C ILE A 198 -9.63 4.55 1.31
N GLU A 199 -9.50 3.25 1.08
CA GLU A 199 -10.03 2.57 -0.10
C GLU A 199 -11.35 1.87 0.24
N PRO A 200 -12.30 1.78 -0.71
CA PRO A 200 -13.47 0.94 -0.53
C PRO A 200 -13.05 -0.54 -0.47
N VAL A 201 -13.69 -1.30 0.40
CA VAL A 201 -13.49 -2.74 0.44
C VAL A 201 -13.92 -3.38 -0.88
N VAL A 202 -13.15 -4.36 -1.33
CA VAL A 202 -13.53 -5.25 -2.43
C VAL A 202 -13.82 -6.62 -1.84
N GLY A 203 -15.00 -7.14 -2.09
CA GLY A 203 -15.46 -8.43 -1.57
C GLY A 203 -16.64 -8.95 -2.38
N ASP A 204 -17.11 -10.13 -2.04
CA ASP A 204 -18.31 -10.71 -2.61
C ASP A 204 -19.56 -10.02 -2.05
N ASP A 205 -20.63 -9.92 -2.85
CA ASP A 205 -21.90 -9.30 -2.44
C ASP A 205 -22.54 -9.98 -1.22
N THR A 206 -22.16 -11.21 -0.91
CA THR A 206 -22.61 -11.96 0.27
C THR A 206 -21.85 -11.61 1.55
N ASP A 207 -20.70 -10.95 1.43
CA ASP A 207 -19.91 -10.54 2.59
C ASP A 207 -20.64 -9.49 3.44
N PRO A 208 -20.66 -9.61 4.78
CA PRO A 208 -21.39 -8.70 5.65
C PRO A 208 -20.80 -7.28 5.69
N TYR A 209 -19.62 -7.08 5.17
CA TYR A 209 -18.90 -5.81 5.10
C TYR A 209 -18.83 -5.23 3.67
N ALA A 210 -19.28 -5.99 2.65
CA ALA A 210 -19.25 -5.54 1.26
C ALA A 210 -20.13 -4.30 1.04
N ILE A 211 -19.60 -3.36 0.27
CA ILE A 211 -20.33 -2.17 -0.16
C ILE A 211 -21.36 -2.59 -1.21
N ARG A 212 -22.58 -2.04 -1.10
CA ARG A 212 -23.68 -2.31 -2.00
C ARG A 212 -24.14 -1.03 -2.69
N GLU A 213 -24.93 -1.16 -3.74
CA GLU A 213 -25.45 -0.03 -4.49
C GLU A 213 -26.23 0.95 -3.60
N GLU A 214 -26.98 0.46 -2.63
CA GLU A 214 -27.73 1.25 -1.66
C GLU A 214 -26.84 2.11 -0.74
N ASP A 215 -25.55 1.80 -0.60
CA ASP A 215 -24.58 2.52 0.21
C ASP A 215 -23.97 3.73 -0.54
N LEU A 216 -24.06 3.75 -1.88
CA LEU A 216 -23.42 4.76 -2.73
C LEU A 216 -23.83 6.21 -2.42
N PRO A 217 -25.11 6.52 -2.16
CA PRO A 217 -25.48 7.89 -1.81
C PRO A 217 -24.75 8.42 -0.59
N GLN A 218 -24.61 7.61 0.46
CA GLN A 218 -23.87 7.96 1.67
C GLN A 218 -22.36 8.10 1.37
N ILE A 219 -21.78 7.22 0.59
CA ILE A 219 -20.37 7.28 0.19
C ILE A 219 -20.08 8.60 -0.54
N PHE A 220 -20.94 9.03 -1.48
CA PHE A 220 -20.76 10.30 -2.17
C PHE A 220 -20.85 11.49 -1.21
N GLU A 221 -21.78 11.46 -0.28
CA GLU A 221 -21.89 12.49 0.76
C GLU A 221 -20.61 12.56 1.63
N GLU A 222 -20.03 11.42 1.98
CA GLU A 222 -18.81 11.38 2.76
C GLU A 222 -17.59 11.92 1.99
N TYR A 223 -17.46 11.66 0.69
CA TYR A 223 -16.45 12.31 -0.15
C TYR A 223 -16.66 13.83 -0.21
N ASP A 224 -17.89 14.32 -0.29
CA ASP A 224 -18.19 15.76 -0.25
C ASP A 224 -17.82 16.39 1.10
N LYS A 225 -18.12 15.72 2.20
CA LYS A 225 -17.70 16.16 3.56
C LYS A 225 -16.17 16.22 3.65
N LEU A 226 -15.49 15.21 3.15
CA LEU A 226 -14.03 15.13 3.17
C LEU A 226 -13.41 16.24 2.31
N ALA A 227 -13.93 16.50 1.12
CA ALA A 227 -13.46 17.59 0.25
C ALA A 227 -13.59 18.95 0.93
N LYS A 228 -14.74 19.23 1.57
CA LYS A 228 -14.97 20.46 2.33
C LYS A 228 -13.99 20.58 3.50
N TYR A 229 -13.74 19.50 4.22
CA TYR A 229 -12.78 19.46 5.32
C TYR A 229 -11.35 19.74 4.83
N MET A 230 -10.92 19.14 3.74
CA MET A 230 -9.61 19.39 3.15
C MET A 230 -9.43 20.86 2.75
N ILE A 231 -10.42 21.45 2.08
CA ILE A 231 -10.40 22.88 1.71
C ILE A 231 -10.28 23.78 2.95
N GLN A 232 -11.00 23.43 4.02
CA GLN A 232 -10.92 24.19 5.28
C GLN A 232 -9.51 24.09 5.88
N ARG A 233 -8.96 22.89 6.00
CA ARG A 233 -7.61 22.65 6.55
C ARG A 233 -6.52 23.35 5.75
N GLU A 234 -6.65 23.38 4.41
CA GLU A 234 -5.73 24.08 3.53
C GLU A 234 -5.75 25.60 3.79
N LYS A 235 -6.95 26.20 3.91
CA LYS A 235 -7.11 27.62 4.26
C LYS A 235 -6.53 27.98 5.63
N GLU A 236 -6.50 27.05 6.56
CA GLU A 236 -5.94 27.20 7.91
C GLU A 236 -4.41 26.99 7.93
N GLY A 237 -3.79 26.63 6.81
CA GLY A 237 -2.36 26.33 6.71
C GLY A 237 -1.97 24.96 7.31
N ASN A 238 -2.94 24.08 7.52
CA ASN A 238 -2.78 22.74 8.11
C ASN A 238 -3.28 21.65 7.15
N GLY A 239 -3.00 21.81 5.85
CA GLY A 239 -3.39 20.88 4.80
C GLY A 239 -2.80 19.48 4.99
N PHE A 240 -3.41 18.50 4.35
CA PHE A 240 -2.95 17.12 4.29
C PHE A 240 -3.24 16.53 2.91
N ASN A 241 -2.55 15.46 2.54
CA ASN A 241 -2.75 14.78 1.27
C ASN A 241 -3.69 13.58 1.46
N PHE A 242 -4.79 13.58 0.70
CA PHE A 242 -5.65 12.42 0.55
C PHE A 242 -5.51 11.89 -0.88
N PHE A 243 -5.06 10.65 -1.03
CA PHE A 243 -4.62 10.10 -2.31
C PHE A 243 -5.65 10.23 -3.45
N HIS A 244 -6.94 9.99 -3.17
CA HIS A 244 -8.00 10.07 -4.19
C HIS A 244 -8.20 11.48 -4.75
N PHE A 245 -7.81 12.53 -4.02
CA PHE A 245 -7.93 13.91 -4.46
C PHE A 245 -6.65 14.49 -5.07
N MET A 246 -5.58 13.69 -5.12
CA MET A 246 -4.32 14.05 -5.78
C MET A 246 -4.45 13.86 -7.30
N ILE A 247 -5.32 14.64 -7.93
CA ILE A 247 -5.64 14.57 -9.36
C ILE A 247 -5.01 15.78 -10.05
N ASP A 248 -4.23 15.53 -11.12
CA ASP A 248 -3.78 16.59 -12.01
C ASP A 248 -4.93 17.02 -12.93
N LEU A 249 -5.57 18.13 -12.57
CA LEU A 249 -6.68 18.69 -13.34
C LEU A 249 -6.21 19.47 -14.57
N GLU A 250 -4.97 19.96 -14.61
CA GLU A 250 -4.40 20.73 -15.73
C GLU A 250 -3.89 19.80 -16.84
N GLY A 251 -3.17 18.73 -16.48
CA GLY A 251 -2.64 17.75 -17.43
C GLY A 251 -3.67 16.78 -18.00
N GLY A 252 -4.84 16.70 -17.38
CA GLY A 252 -5.90 15.77 -17.74
C GLY A 252 -5.53 14.30 -17.48
N PRO A 253 -6.43 13.35 -17.77
CA PRO A 253 -6.20 11.95 -17.51
C PRO A 253 -5.13 11.38 -18.48
N CYS A 254 -4.25 10.55 -17.93
CA CYS A 254 -3.23 9.87 -18.72
C CYS A 254 -3.84 9.03 -19.86
N LEU A 255 -3.60 9.43 -21.10
CA LEU A 255 -4.13 8.76 -22.28
C LEU A 255 -3.71 7.28 -22.34
N ALA A 256 -2.46 6.97 -21.95
CA ALA A 256 -1.97 5.60 -21.90
C ALA A 256 -2.77 4.72 -20.93
N LYS A 257 -3.10 5.23 -19.75
CA LYS A 257 -3.97 4.51 -18.78
C LYS A 257 -5.39 4.28 -19.32
N ARG A 258 -5.93 5.21 -20.10
CA ARG A 258 -7.24 5.03 -20.73
C ARG A 258 -7.24 3.96 -21.84
N LEU A 259 -6.14 3.79 -22.53
CA LEU A 259 -6.03 2.85 -23.65
C LEU A 259 -5.55 1.46 -23.22
N SER A 260 -4.64 1.37 -22.24
CA SER A 260 -3.99 0.11 -21.84
C SER A 260 -4.26 -0.30 -20.39
N GLY A 261 -5.07 0.45 -19.64
CA GLY A 261 -5.30 0.20 -18.24
C GLY A 261 -4.10 0.56 -17.34
N CYS A 262 -4.10 0.03 -16.11
CA CYS A 262 -3.06 0.34 -15.11
C CYS A 262 -1.73 -0.40 -15.32
N GLY A 263 -1.67 -1.35 -16.27
CA GLY A 263 -0.50 -2.19 -16.51
C GLY A 263 -0.41 -3.44 -15.63
N SER A 264 -1.38 -3.67 -14.73
CA SER A 264 -1.45 -4.90 -13.93
C SER A 264 -1.54 -6.12 -14.85
N GLY A 265 -0.71 -7.14 -14.58
CA GLY A 265 -0.62 -8.34 -15.40
C GLY A 265 0.23 -8.21 -16.68
N THR A 266 0.71 -6.99 -17.01
CA THR A 266 1.54 -6.76 -18.21
C THR A 266 2.84 -6.02 -17.89
N GLU A 267 2.74 -4.87 -17.26
CA GLU A 267 3.88 -4.03 -16.88
C GLU A 267 4.20 -4.10 -15.38
N TYR A 268 3.24 -4.53 -14.58
CA TYR A 268 3.31 -4.75 -13.14
C TYR A 268 2.85 -6.16 -12.83
N LEU A 269 3.74 -7.00 -12.32
CA LEU A 269 3.53 -8.42 -12.10
C LEU A 269 3.70 -8.78 -10.63
N ALA A 270 2.95 -9.78 -10.17
CA ALA A 270 3.12 -10.36 -8.85
C ALA A 270 4.03 -11.61 -8.93
N VAL A 271 4.87 -11.77 -7.91
CA VAL A 271 5.71 -12.96 -7.72
C VAL A 271 5.42 -13.54 -6.35
N THR A 272 5.09 -14.82 -6.31
CA THR A 272 4.74 -15.56 -5.09
C THR A 272 5.92 -16.38 -4.55
N PRO A 273 5.89 -16.78 -3.29
CA PRO A 273 6.90 -17.63 -2.66
C PRO A 273 7.17 -18.93 -3.38
#